data_d846d0f5d8fb1dda90792763c58a2d48
#
_entry.id   d846d0f5d8fb1dda90792763c58a2d48
#
_cell.length_a   1.000
_cell.length_b   1.000
_cell.length_c   1.000
_cell.angle_alpha   90.00
_cell.angle_beta   90.00
_cell.angle_gamma   90.00
#
_symmetry.space_group_name_H-M   'P 1'
#
loop_
_entity.id
_entity.type
_entity.pdbx_description
1 polymer ?
#
loop_
_entity_poly.entity_id
_entity_poly.type
_entity_poly.pdbx_seq_one_letter_code
_entity_poly.pdbx_strand_id
1 'polypeptide(L)'
;MTPSRTPAALLPDLRRETRSSWDLLTPLALLALGVIGVAFIYSAQLSVTQGRGSGLGAWLRQEWFKQILFLGVGGCVYVAVSLIDYRFWLGVAHWFYALCLVPLFIVLIPGISGEAATRWGAQRWIPLGPFSFQPSETAKIAVLLVTAGLLVRSRIGTVRQSLGTLAKLALAAGVPMVLILLQPDLKSAIVLPPMVFSMLYVSKLSPRFFAGALGAFLLLLGAVAWDTSRYVDYMRAHGKSFSRDKGAYEESTWFRLPLHDYQRNRILSFVNPDEYDPNGIGWNQRQSLISVGSGGVSGKGWTEGTQAQLGYLPRSVAHNDFIFAVRSEEHTSELQSLAYLVCRLLLEKK
;
A
#
# COMPACT_ATOMS: atom_id res chain seq x y z
N MET A 1 -17.58 -30.73 -41.91
CA MET A 1 -16.52 -31.12 -40.93
C MET A 1 -15.34 -30.17 -41.10
N THR A 2 -15.25 -29.13 -40.29
CA THR A 2 -14.13 -28.20 -40.28
C THR A 2 -13.14 -28.67 -39.20
N PRO A 3 -11.84 -28.78 -39.51
CA PRO A 3 -10.86 -29.29 -38.54
C PRO A 3 -10.70 -28.29 -37.38
N SER A 4 -10.80 -28.81 -36.17
CA SER A 4 -10.54 -28.10 -34.91
C SER A 4 -9.09 -27.58 -34.88
N ARG A 5 -8.89 -26.27 -35.00
CA ARG A 5 -7.58 -25.66 -34.80
C ARG A 5 -7.18 -25.82 -33.34
N THR A 6 -6.15 -26.55 -33.09
CA THR A 6 -5.49 -26.74 -31.80
C THR A 6 -5.02 -25.39 -31.22
N PRO A 7 -5.11 -25.18 -29.91
CA PRO A 7 -4.72 -23.93 -29.26
C PRO A 7 -3.25 -23.51 -29.44
N ALA A 8 -2.38 -24.40 -29.90
CA ALA A 8 -0.97 -24.15 -30.14
C ALA A 8 -0.67 -23.24 -31.36
N ALA A 9 -1.66 -23.00 -32.23
CA ALA A 9 -1.48 -22.22 -33.45
C ALA A 9 -1.70 -20.70 -33.26
N LEU A 10 -2.04 -20.25 -32.05
CA LEU A 10 -2.26 -18.83 -31.74
C LEU A 10 -1.02 -18.11 -31.15
N LEU A 11 0.15 -18.75 -31.14
CA LEU A 11 1.40 -18.16 -30.67
C LEU A 11 2.53 -18.15 -31.73
N PRO A 12 2.30 -17.71 -32.98
CA PRO A 12 3.37 -17.75 -33.99
C PRO A 12 4.39 -16.59 -33.92
N ASP A 13 4.06 -15.46 -33.36
CA ASP A 13 4.90 -14.25 -33.57
C ASP A 13 5.68 -13.71 -32.38
N LEU A 14 5.50 -14.25 -31.18
CA LEU A 14 6.29 -13.82 -30.02
C LEU A 14 7.74 -14.36 -30.01
N ARG A 15 8.11 -15.16 -31.02
CA ARG A 15 9.47 -15.72 -31.13
C ARG A 15 10.50 -14.77 -31.81
N ARG A 16 10.06 -13.64 -32.37
CA ARG A 16 10.96 -12.78 -33.18
C ARG A 16 11.50 -11.53 -32.51
N GLU A 17 11.09 -11.19 -31.31
CA GLU A 17 11.55 -9.94 -30.66
C GLU A 17 12.48 -10.11 -29.45
N THR A 18 13.01 -11.28 -29.21
CA THR A 18 14.05 -11.43 -28.19
C THR A 18 15.47 -11.33 -28.77
N ARG A 19 15.83 -10.23 -29.39
CA ARG A 19 17.16 -9.71 -29.14
C ARG A 19 17.09 -9.13 -27.73
N SER A 20 17.47 -9.93 -26.76
CA SER A 20 17.67 -9.53 -25.39
C SER A 20 18.72 -8.43 -25.35
N SER A 21 18.31 -7.19 -25.52
CA SER A 21 19.08 -6.08 -24.95
C SER A 21 18.90 -6.20 -23.45
N TRP A 22 19.96 -6.50 -22.75
CA TRP A 22 19.97 -6.52 -21.30
C TRP A 22 19.46 -5.15 -20.82
N ASP A 23 18.31 -5.14 -20.18
CA ASP A 23 17.81 -3.92 -19.56
C ASP A 23 18.64 -3.64 -18.31
N LEU A 24 19.66 -2.80 -18.45
CA LEU A 24 20.49 -2.36 -17.33
C LEU A 24 19.90 -1.11 -16.66
N LEU A 25 18.98 -0.41 -17.34
CA LEU A 25 18.41 0.82 -16.80
C LEU A 25 17.52 0.54 -15.58
N THR A 26 16.67 -0.48 -15.66
CA THR A 26 15.78 -0.85 -14.56
C THR A 26 16.53 -1.26 -13.29
N PRO A 27 17.51 -2.20 -13.30
CA PRO A 27 18.25 -2.54 -12.09
C PRO A 27 19.10 -1.39 -11.56
N LEU A 28 19.68 -0.54 -12.41
CA LEU A 28 20.42 0.65 -11.97
C LEU A 28 19.49 1.67 -11.31
N ALA A 29 18.29 1.90 -11.86
CA ALA A 29 17.30 2.78 -11.24
C ALA A 29 16.83 2.24 -9.88
N LEU A 30 16.59 0.93 -9.77
CA LEU A 30 16.23 0.28 -8.50
C LEU A 30 17.35 0.40 -7.47
N LEU A 31 18.61 0.21 -7.88
CA LEU A 31 19.76 0.37 -7.01
C LEU A 31 19.88 1.83 -6.52
N ALA A 32 19.77 2.80 -7.42
CA ALA A 32 19.82 4.22 -7.08
C ALA A 32 18.71 4.61 -6.08
N LEU A 33 17.47 4.17 -6.32
CA LEU A 33 16.35 4.38 -5.40
C LEU A 33 16.59 3.68 -4.05
N GLY A 34 17.19 2.49 -4.06
CA GLY A 34 17.56 1.77 -2.85
C GLY A 34 18.59 2.53 -2.02
N VAL A 35 19.65 3.05 -2.65
CA VAL A 35 20.68 3.85 -1.99
C VAL A 35 20.10 5.14 -1.40
N ILE A 36 19.28 5.86 -2.16
CA ILE A 36 18.57 7.05 -1.70
C ILE A 36 17.68 6.71 -0.49
N GLY A 37 16.93 5.62 -0.58
CA GLY A 37 16.08 5.15 0.52
C GLY A 37 16.86 4.87 1.80
N VAL A 38 17.99 4.15 1.71
CA VAL A 38 18.87 3.88 2.86
C VAL A 38 19.41 5.18 3.46
N ALA A 39 19.83 6.14 2.63
CA ALA A 39 20.35 7.43 3.09
C ALA A 39 19.31 8.22 3.91
N PHE A 40 18.06 8.28 3.45
CA PHE A 40 17.01 8.98 4.20
C PHE A 40 16.51 8.21 5.43
N ILE A 41 16.48 6.86 5.39
CA ILE A 41 16.21 6.05 6.59
C ILE A 41 17.28 6.29 7.65
N TYR A 42 18.56 6.36 7.25
CA TYR A 42 19.66 6.70 8.15
C TYR A 42 19.45 8.07 8.78
N SER A 43 19.20 9.09 7.98
CA SER A 43 18.94 10.44 8.47
C SER A 43 17.74 10.52 9.44
N ALA A 44 16.62 9.90 9.08
CA ALA A 44 15.42 9.83 9.92
C ALA A 44 15.66 9.18 11.29
N GLN A 45 16.67 8.34 11.41
CA GLN A 45 16.98 7.61 12.65
C GLN A 45 18.09 8.25 13.49
N LEU A 46 18.80 9.25 13.01
CA LEU A 46 19.91 9.88 13.73
C LEU A 46 19.54 10.32 15.14
N SER A 47 18.39 10.96 15.31
CA SER A 47 17.90 11.40 16.61
C SER A 47 17.58 10.27 17.60
N VAL A 48 17.32 9.06 17.08
CA VAL A 48 16.97 7.86 17.86
C VAL A 48 18.22 7.05 18.22
N THR A 49 19.27 7.14 17.40
CA THR A 49 20.48 6.32 17.54
C THR A 49 21.55 6.96 18.40
N GLN A 50 21.46 8.26 18.67
CA GLN A 50 22.36 8.94 19.60
C GLN A 50 22.25 8.31 21.00
N GLY A 51 23.30 7.54 21.40
CA GLY A 51 23.35 6.86 22.70
C GLY A 51 23.17 5.32 22.68
N ARG A 52 22.99 4.70 21.53
CA ARG A 52 22.99 3.22 21.42
C ARG A 52 24.40 2.72 21.20
N GLY A 53 24.84 1.74 22.06
CA GLY A 53 26.18 1.18 22.06
C GLY A 53 26.68 0.68 20.71
N SER A 54 27.99 0.62 20.55
CA SER A 54 28.69 0.11 19.37
C SER A 54 28.79 -1.42 19.42
N GLY A 55 28.35 -2.11 18.36
CA GLY A 55 28.48 -3.56 18.23
C GLY A 55 27.54 -4.10 17.14
N LEU A 56 27.85 -5.29 16.60
CA LEU A 56 27.05 -5.92 15.55
C LEU A 56 25.56 -6.05 15.94
N GLY A 57 25.29 -6.39 17.21
CA GLY A 57 23.91 -6.49 17.72
C GLY A 57 23.17 -5.15 17.78
N ALA A 58 23.88 -4.02 17.96
CA ALA A 58 23.28 -2.70 17.89
C ALA A 58 22.96 -2.30 16.44
N TRP A 59 23.82 -2.66 15.51
CA TRP A 59 23.63 -2.39 14.06
C TRP A 59 22.45 -3.18 13.48
N LEU A 60 22.31 -4.46 13.82
CA LEU A 60 21.19 -5.31 13.41
C LEU A 60 19.81 -4.79 13.88
N ARG A 61 19.78 -3.93 14.89
CA ARG A 61 18.56 -3.28 15.39
C ARG A 61 18.22 -1.99 14.65
N GLN A 62 19.13 -1.47 13.81
CA GLN A 62 18.92 -0.24 13.07
C GLN A 62 18.19 -0.52 11.74
N GLU A 63 17.15 0.24 11.43
CA GLU A 63 16.31 -0.01 10.26
C GLU A 63 17.08 0.24 8.95
N TRP A 64 17.99 1.22 8.91
CA TRP A 64 18.83 1.44 7.72
C TRP A 64 19.73 0.25 7.40
N PHE A 65 20.26 -0.42 8.44
CA PHE A 65 21.10 -1.60 8.24
C PHE A 65 20.28 -2.81 7.77
N LYS A 66 19.09 -3.02 8.36
CA LYS A 66 18.13 -4.02 7.89
C LYS A 66 17.73 -3.75 6.43
N GLN A 67 17.56 -2.48 6.06
CA GLN A 67 17.23 -2.11 4.69
C GLN A 67 18.33 -2.50 3.69
N ILE A 68 19.60 -2.33 4.05
CA ILE A 68 20.74 -2.80 3.24
C ILE A 68 20.70 -4.32 3.05
N LEU A 69 20.46 -5.07 4.14
CA LEU A 69 20.34 -6.52 4.05
C LEU A 69 19.16 -6.94 3.15
N PHE A 70 18.00 -6.28 3.30
CA PHE A 70 16.83 -6.55 2.45
C PHE A 70 17.07 -6.19 0.99
N LEU A 71 17.79 -5.11 0.70
CA LEU A 71 18.20 -4.76 -0.67
C LEU A 71 19.12 -5.83 -1.26
N GLY A 72 20.06 -6.36 -0.48
CA GLY A 72 20.91 -7.46 -0.92
C GLY A 72 20.11 -8.73 -1.23
N VAL A 73 19.24 -9.15 -0.32
CA VAL A 73 18.34 -10.30 -0.52
C VAL A 73 17.41 -10.05 -1.70
N GLY A 74 16.79 -8.87 -1.78
CA GLY A 74 15.93 -8.48 -2.88
C GLY A 74 16.64 -8.49 -4.23
N GLY A 75 17.89 -8.03 -4.28
CA GLY A 75 18.73 -8.11 -5.47
C GLY A 75 19.01 -9.54 -5.92
N CYS A 76 19.32 -10.44 -4.98
CA CYS A 76 19.48 -11.88 -5.29
C CYS A 76 18.18 -12.49 -5.83
N VAL A 77 17.04 -12.18 -5.19
CA VAL A 77 15.71 -12.64 -5.66
C VAL A 77 15.40 -12.07 -7.03
N TYR A 78 15.68 -10.78 -7.27
CA TYR A 78 15.48 -10.13 -8.57
C TYR A 78 16.25 -10.87 -9.68
N VAL A 79 17.53 -11.15 -9.47
CA VAL A 79 18.34 -11.90 -10.43
C VAL A 79 17.79 -13.30 -10.63
N ALA A 80 17.51 -14.04 -9.55
CA ALA A 80 16.99 -15.40 -9.64
C ALA A 80 15.67 -15.46 -10.41
N VAL A 81 14.73 -14.54 -10.13
CA VAL A 81 13.44 -14.49 -10.82
C VAL A 81 13.57 -14.05 -12.27
N SER A 82 14.51 -13.13 -12.59
CA SER A 82 14.74 -12.67 -13.97
C SER A 82 15.33 -13.75 -14.89
N LEU A 83 16.00 -14.74 -14.33
CA LEU A 83 16.51 -15.89 -15.10
C LEU A 83 15.49 -16.97 -15.39
N ILE A 84 14.34 -16.92 -14.73
CA ILE A 84 13.26 -17.92 -14.88
C ILE A 84 12.23 -17.42 -15.90
N ASP A 85 11.86 -18.25 -16.88
CA ASP A 85 10.83 -17.92 -17.87
C ASP A 85 9.48 -17.67 -17.15
N TYR A 86 8.81 -16.54 -17.49
CA TYR A 86 7.50 -16.18 -16.94
C TYR A 86 6.43 -17.27 -17.14
N ARG A 87 6.61 -18.14 -18.14
CA ARG A 87 5.70 -19.28 -18.41
C ARG A 87 5.73 -20.29 -17.28
N PHE A 88 6.87 -20.47 -16.65
CA PHE A 88 6.99 -21.31 -15.44
C PHE A 88 6.11 -20.77 -14.33
N TRP A 89 6.20 -19.45 -14.06
CA TRP A 89 5.39 -18.80 -13.03
C TRP A 89 3.89 -18.91 -13.30
N LEU A 90 3.46 -18.77 -14.55
CA LEU A 90 2.06 -18.97 -14.95
C LEU A 90 1.62 -20.45 -14.79
N GLY A 91 2.54 -21.39 -14.95
CA GLY A 91 2.27 -22.82 -14.74
C GLY A 91 2.01 -23.17 -13.28
N VAL A 92 2.79 -22.60 -12.37
CA VAL A 92 2.73 -22.86 -10.92
C VAL A 92 1.85 -21.85 -10.15
N ALA A 93 1.26 -20.87 -10.83
CA ALA A 93 0.54 -19.75 -10.20
C ALA A 93 -0.53 -20.20 -9.20
N HIS A 94 -1.30 -21.25 -9.51
CA HIS A 94 -2.35 -21.75 -8.63
C HIS A 94 -1.79 -22.44 -7.37
N TRP A 95 -0.66 -23.15 -7.48
CA TRP A 95 0.02 -23.72 -6.32
C TRP A 95 0.65 -22.65 -5.44
N PHE A 96 1.29 -21.65 -6.06
CA PHE A 96 1.82 -20.51 -5.35
C PHE A 96 0.71 -19.72 -4.63
N TYR A 97 -0.44 -19.54 -5.28
CA TYR A 97 -1.61 -18.91 -4.67
C TYR A 97 -2.11 -19.71 -3.46
N ALA A 98 -2.29 -21.02 -3.59
CA ALA A 98 -2.70 -21.87 -2.47
C ALA A 98 -1.71 -21.79 -1.30
N LEU A 99 -0.40 -21.81 -1.61
CA LEU A 99 0.65 -21.66 -0.61
C LEU A 99 0.60 -20.29 0.13
N CYS A 100 0.31 -19.21 -0.60
CA CYS A 100 0.19 -17.86 -0.01
C CYS A 100 -1.07 -17.67 0.84
N LEU A 101 -2.13 -18.46 0.61
CA LEU A 101 -3.31 -18.43 1.46
C LEU A 101 -3.05 -19.00 2.85
N VAL A 102 -2.16 -19.99 2.97
CA VAL A 102 -1.85 -20.65 4.27
C VAL A 102 -1.39 -19.64 5.32
N PRO A 103 -0.35 -18.82 5.11
CA PRO A 103 0.07 -17.84 6.12
C PRO A 103 -0.97 -16.74 6.36
N LEU A 104 -1.86 -16.42 5.39
CA LEU A 104 -2.98 -15.51 5.63
C LEU A 104 -3.98 -16.09 6.64
N PHE A 105 -4.24 -17.40 6.58
CA PHE A 105 -5.07 -18.08 7.59
C PHE A 105 -4.35 -18.21 8.93
N ILE A 106 -3.07 -18.57 8.92
CA ILE A 106 -2.26 -18.77 10.12
C ILE A 106 -2.24 -17.49 10.97
N VAL A 107 -2.08 -16.32 10.34
CA VAL A 107 -1.99 -15.04 11.05
C VAL A 107 -3.29 -14.65 11.75
N LEU A 108 -4.44 -15.21 11.33
CA LEU A 108 -5.73 -14.99 11.98
C LEU A 108 -5.87 -15.78 13.29
N ILE A 109 -5.01 -16.78 13.52
CA ILE A 109 -5.05 -17.58 14.77
C ILE A 109 -4.52 -16.70 15.90
N PRO A 110 -5.31 -16.51 17.00
CA PRO A 110 -4.87 -15.74 18.15
C PRO A 110 -3.56 -16.28 18.74
N GLY A 111 -2.62 -15.38 19.06
CA GLY A 111 -1.34 -15.72 19.66
C GLY A 111 -0.17 -15.92 18.70
N ILE A 112 -0.39 -16.17 17.41
CA ILE A 112 0.71 -16.36 16.43
C ILE A 112 1.42 -15.05 16.10
N SER A 113 0.71 -13.94 16.06
CA SER A 113 1.28 -12.62 15.70
C SER A 113 2.10 -11.96 16.83
N GLY A 114 2.28 -12.61 17.97
CA GLY A 114 3.08 -12.14 19.08
C GLY A 114 2.55 -10.89 19.80
N GLU A 115 3.32 -10.36 20.75
CA GLU A 115 2.95 -9.17 21.56
C GLU A 115 2.79 -7.89 20.72
N ALA A 116 3.45 -7.80 19.56
CA ALA A 116 3.32 -6.66 18.66
C ALA A 116 1.90 -6.51 18.11
N ALA A 117 1.17 -7.61 17.93
CA ALA A 117 -0.21 -7.60 17.49
C ALA A 117 -1.17 -7.03 18.53
N THR A 118 -0.92 -7.31 19.81
CA THR A 118 -1.73 -6.82 20.92
C THR A 118 -1.53 -5.32 21.16
N ARG A 119 -0.32 -4.79 20.93
CA ARG A 119 -0.02 -3.35 21.07
C ARG A 119 -0.70 -2.49 20.03
N TRP A 120 -0.87 -2.98 18.78
CA TRP A 120 -1.39 -2.19 17.65
C TRP A 120 -2.80 -2.62 17.22
N GLY A 121 -3.40 -3.61 17.91
CA GLY A 121 -4.76 -4.09 17.62
C GLY A 121 -4.94 -4.78 16.27
N ALA A 122 -3.85 -5.21 15.62
CA ALA A 122 -3.91 -5.80 14.29
C ALA A 122 -2.91 -6.96 14.13
N GLN A 123 -3.45 -8.13 13.90
CA GLN A 123 -2.70 -9.36 13.66
C GLN A 123 -2.33 -9.46 12.18
N ARG A 124 -1.20 -8.89 11.77
CA ARG A 124 -0.80 -8.79 10.35
C ARG A 124 0.57 -9.38 10.06
N TRP A 125 1.36 -9.62 11.09
CA TRP A 125 2.77 -9.98 10.98
C TRP A 125 3.04 -11.30 11.66
N ILE A 126 3.84 -12.14 10.99
CA ILE A 126 4.39 -13.37 11.56
C ILE A 126 5.82 -13.06 11.99
N PRO A 127 6.14 -13.11 13.29
CA PRO A 127 7.50 -12.88 13.76
C PRO A 127 8.40 -14.08 13.37
N LEU A 128 9.49 -13.79 12.68
CA LEU A 128 10.51 -14.74 12.25
C LEU A 128 11.87 -14.37 12.89
N GLY A 129 11.93 -14.37 14.22
CA GLY A 129 13.11 -13.93 14.98
C GLY A 129 13.36 -12.43 14.84
N PRO A 130 14.52 -12.00 14.26
CA PRO A 130 14.83 -10.58 14.09
C PRO A 130 14.01 -9.90 12.98
N PHE A 131 13.30 -10.67 12.17
CA PHE A 131 12.49 -10.20 11.05
C PHE A 131 11.01 -10.49 11.28
N SER A 132 10.15 -9.79 10.56
CA SER A 132 8.71 -10.04 10.53
C SER A 132 8.26 -10.21 9.08
N PHE A 133 7.39 -11.18 8.86
CA PHE A 133 6.81 -11.49 7.56
C PHE A 133 5.35 -11.06 7.51
N GLN A 134 4.98 -10.31 6.48
CA GLN A 134 3.59 -9.91 6.25
C GLN A 134 2.97 -10.73 5.13
N PRO A 135 2.04 -11.65 5.41
CA PRO A 135 1.45 -12.53 4.40
C PRO A 135 0.69 -11.80 3.30
N SER A 136 0.11 -10.65 3.59
CA SER A 136 -0.62 -9.86 2.58
C SER A 136 0.27 -9.36 1.43
N GLU A 137 1.58 -9.18 1.66
CA GLU A 137 2.50 -8.76 0.59
C GLU A 137 2.71 -9.85 -0.45
N THR A 138 2.92 -11.10 -0.01
CA THR A 138 3.05 -12.25 -0.93
C THR A 138 1.72 -12.61 -1.58
N ALA A 139 0.60 -12.43 -0.89
CA ALA A 139 -0.73 -12.67 -1.44
C ALA A 139 -1.04 -11.76 -2.63
N LYS A 140 -0.60 -10.50 -2.63
CA LYS A 140 -0.76 -9.58 -3.78
C LYS A 140 -0.07 -10.14 -5.03
N ILE A 141 1.15 -10.65 -4.89
CA ILE A 141 1.89 -11.28 -5.99
C ILE A 141 1.17 -12.54 -6.47
N ALA A 142 0.66 -13.35 -5.56
CA ALA A 142 -0.06 -14.56 -5.89
C ALA A 142 -1.36 -14.27 -6.67
N VAL A 143 -2.14 -13.26 -6.24
CA VAL A 143 -3.34 -12.81 -6.96
C VAL A 143 -2.99 -12.29 -8.35
N LEU A 144 -1.91 -11.53 -8.50
CA LEU A 144 -1.42 -11.05 -9.80
C LEU A 144 -1.13 -12.22 -10.74
N LEU A 145 -0.37 -13.20 -10.30
CA LEU A 145 0.00 -14.37 -11.12
C LEU A 145 -1.21 -15.23 -11.51
N VAL A 146 -2.11 -15.51 -10.55
CA VAL A 146 -3.33 -16.29 -10.83
C VAL A 146 -4.26 -15.53 -11.76
N THR A 147 -4.42 -14.22 -11.56
CA THR A 147 -5.22 -13.38 -12.44
C THR A 147 -4.66 -13.40 -13.85
N ALA A 148 -3.35 -13.23 -14.04
CA ALA A 148 -2.68 -13.33 -15.34
C ALA A 148 -2.92 -14.70 -15.99
N GLY A 149 -2.72 -15.77 -15.23
CA GLY A 149 -2.93 -17.14 -15.71
C GLY A 149 -4.38 -17.43 -16.12
N LEU A 150 -5.36 -16.90 -15.38
CA LEU A 150 -6.78 -17.02 -15.73
C LEU A 150 -7.13 -16.23 -17.00
N LEU A 151 -6.62 -14.99 -17.11
CA LEU A 151 -6.90 -14.13 -18.27
C LEU A 151 -6.31 -14.70 -19.56
N VAL A 152 -5.06 -15.19 -19.54
CA VAL A 152 -4.41 -15.80 -20.71
C VAL A 152 -5.15 -17.04 -21.22
N ARG A 153 -5.73 -17.82 -20.30
CA ARG A 153 -6.47 -19.06 -20.64
C ARG A 153 -7.94 -18.82 -20.98
N SER A 154 -8.44 -17.60 -20.82
CA SER A 154 -9.86 -17.27 -20.98
C SER A 154 -10.10 -16.48 -22.26
N ARG A 155 -11.27 -16.69 -22.88
CA ARG A 155 -11.76 -15.82 -23.95
C ARG A 155 -12.50 -14.65 -23.31
N ILE A 156 -12.01 -13.44 -23.55
CA ILE A 156 -12.57 -12.20 -23.00
C ILE A 156 -13.20 -11.41 -24.13
N GLY A 157 -14.41 -10.91 -23.89
CA GLY A 157 -15.20 -10.15 -24.86
C GLY A 157 -16.28 -9.32 -24.18
N THR A 158 -17.54 -9.61 -24.46
CA THR A 158 -18.66 -8.96 -23.77
C THR A 158 -18.74 -9.45 -22.31
N VAL A 159 -19.32 -8.61 -21.43
CA VAL A 159 -19.49 -8.94 -19.99
C VAL A 159 -20.20 -10.31 -19.82
N ARG A 160 -21.24 -10.56 -20.61
CA ARG A 160 -22.01 -11.81 -20.53
C ARG A 160 -21.19 -13.04 -20.91
N GLN A 161 -20.35 -12.91 -21.93
CA GLN A 161 -19.45 -14.01 -22.36
C GLN A 161 -18.33 -14.26 -21.36
N SER A 162 -17.89 -13.21 -20.67
CA SER A 162 -16.79 -13.24 -19.71
C SER A 162 -17.23 -13.53 -18.27
N LEU A 163 -18.53 -13.72 -18.01
CA LEU A 163 -19.08 -13.82 -16.65
C LEU A 163 -18.42 -14.93 -15.82
N GLY A 164 -18.19 -16.10 -16.43
CA GLY A 164 -17.51 -17.20 -15.74
C GLY A 164 -16.05 -16.88 -15.38
N THR A 165 -15.35 -16.16 -16.26
CA THR A 165 -13.99 -15.67 -15.98
C THR A 165 -13.99 -14.60 -14.91
N LEU A 166 -14.92 -13.65 -14.99
CA LEU A 166 -15.09 -12.60 -13.97
C LEU A 166 -15.39 -13.20 -12.59
N ALA A 167 -16.25 -14.22 -12.52
CA ALA A 167 -16.53 -14.93 -11.27
C ALA A 167 -15.28 -15.60 -10.68
N LYS A 168 -14.47 -16.27 -11.51
CA LYS A 168 -13.19 -16.86 -11.07
C LYS A 168 -12.21 -15.81 -10.58
N LEU A 169 -12.12 -14.67 -11.26
CA LEU A 169 -11.25 -13.56 -10.86
C LEU A 169 -11.74 -12.90 -9.57
N ALA A 170 -13.06 -12.71 -9.43
CA ALA A 170 -13.66 -12.19 -8.20
C ALA A 170 -13.40 -13.13 -7.02
N LEU A 171 -13.44 -14.44 -7.22
CA LEU A 171 -13.10 -15.43 -6.19
C LEU A 171 -11.60 -15.39 -5.87
N ALA A 172 -10.73 -15.37 -6.89
CA ALA A 172 -9.28 -15.37 -6.74
C ALA A 172 -8.76 -14.10 -6.04
N ALA A 173 -9.37 -12.95 -6.24
CA ALA A 173 -9.02 -11.72 -5.54
C ALA A 173 -9.83 -11.53 -4.24
N GLY A 174 -11.09 -11.96 -4.22
CA GLY A 174 -12.00 -11.78 -3.10
C GLY A 174 -11.61 -12.59 -1.87
N VAL A 175 -11.18 -13.85 -2.05
CA VAL A 175 -10.77 -14.69 -0.92
C VAL A 175 -9.60 -14.07 -0.14
N PRO A 176 -8.45 -13.72 -0.76
CA PRO A 176 -7.38 -13.03 -0.03
C PRO A 176 -7.82 -11.67 0.51
N MET A 177 -8.63 -10.91 -0.23
CA MET A 177 -9.15 -9.61 0.21
C MET A 177 -9.95 -9.73 1.51
N VAL A 178 -10.86 -10.70 1.61
CA VAL A 178 -11.64 -10.95 2.83
C VAL A 178 -10.73 -11.35 3.98
N LEU A 179 -9.77 -12.25 3.75
CA LEU A 179 -8.81 -12.66 4.78
C LEU A 179 -7.97 -11.48 5.28
N ILE A 180 -7.53 -10.59 4.39
CA ILE A 180 -6.77 -9.38 4.73
C ILE A 180 -7.65 -8.38 5.50
N LEU A 181 -8.93 -8.23 5.13
CA LEU A 181 -9.87 -7.38 5.86
C LEU A 181 -10.14 -7.89 7.29
N LEU A 182 -10.18 -9.21 7.48
CA LEU A 182 -10.29 -9.83 8.80
C LEU A 182 -9.05 -9.59 9.68
N GLN A 183 -7.90 -9.25 9.07
CA GLN A 183 -6.66 -8.84 9.76
C GLN A 183 -6.60 -7.33 10.07
N PRO A 184 -7.69 -6.58 10.09
CA PRO A 184 -7.91 -5.12 9.94
C PRO A 184 -6.85 -4.39 9.09
N ASP A 185 -6.46 -4.97 7.95
CA ASP A 185 -5.49 -4.37 7.01
C ASP A 185 -6.17 -3.83 5.73
N LEU A 186 -6.92 -2.74 5.90
CA LEU A 186 -7.61 -2.08 4.80
C LEU A 186 -6.63 -1.60 3.71
N LYS A 187 -5.43 -1.17 4.11
CA LYS A 187 -4.38 -0.67 3.20
C LYS A 187 -3.98 -1.74 2.16
N SER A 188 -3.72 -2.96 2.61
CA SER A 188 -3.35 -4.06 1.71
C SER A 188 -4.53 -4.60 0.90
N ALA A 189 -5.74 -4.61 1.48
CA ALA A 189 -6.94 -5.08 0.82
C ALA A 189 -7.36 -4.18 -0.36
N ILE A 190 -7.27 -2.85 -0.21
CA ILE A 190 -7.72 -1.86 -1.21
C ILE A 190 -6.86 -1.88 -2.48
N VAL A 191 -5.66 -2.45 -2.45
CA VAL A 191 -4.77 -2.56 -3.62
C VAL A 191 -5.22 -3.66 -4.59
N LEU A 192 -5.90 -4.71 -4.11
CA LEU A 192 -6.28 -5.85 -4.94
C LEU A 192 -7.29 -5.50 -6.05
N PRO A 193 -8.39 -4.78 -5.81
CA PRO A 193 -9.33 -4.41 -6.86
C PRO A 193 -8.71 -3.61 -8.01
N PRO A 194 -8.01 -2.48 -7.80
CA PRO A 194 -7.36 -1.74 -8.88
C PRO A 194 -6.38 -2.58 -9.70
N MET A 195 -5.63 -3.46 -9.04
CA MET A 195 -4.71 -4.37 -9.70
C MET A 195 -5.45 -5.31 -10.68
N VAL A 196 -6.53 -5.96 -10.24
CA VAL A 196 -7.34 -6.84 -11.09
C VAL A 196 -8.03 -6.04 -12.20
N PHE A 197 -8.58 -4.85 -11.89
CA PHE A 197 -9.19 -3.96 -12.88
C PHE A 197 -8.21 -3.54 -13.98
N SER A 198 -6.97 -3.20 -13.62
CA SER A 198 -5.93 -2.84 -14.59
C SER A 198 -5.63 -4.00 -15.54
N MET A 199 -5.54 -5.22 -15.02
CA MET A 199 -5.31 -6.42 -15.83
C MET A 199 -6.51 -6.74 -16.73
N LEU A 200 -7.74 -6.56 -16.25
CA LEU A 200 -8.96 -6.69 -17.05
C LEU A 200 -9.01 -5.65 -18.18
N TYR A 201 -8.57 -4.43 -17.93
CA TYR A 201 -8.49 -3.38 -18.94
C TYR A 201 -7.54 -3.75 -20.07
N VAL A 202 -6.33 -4.22 -19.74
CA VAL A 202 -5.35 -4.70 -20.73
C VAL A 202 -5.87 -5.91 -21.51
N SER A 203 -6.68 -6.76 -20.89
CA SER A 203 -7.30 -7.93 -21.53
C SER A 203 -8.45 -7.60 -22.50
N LYS A 204 -8.72 -6.31 -22.73
CA LYS A 204 -9.75 -5.80 -23.66
C LYS A 204 -11.19 -6.21 -23.30
N LEU A 205 -11.50 -6.31 -22.02
CA LEU A 205 -12.90 -6.46 -21.57
C LEU A 205 -13.72 -5.24 -22.00
N SER A 206 -15.00 -5.47 -22.27
CA SER A 206 -15.93 -4.42 -22.74
C SER A 206 -15.89 -3.16 -21.85
N PRO A 207 -15.76 -1.94 -22.41
CA PRO A 207 -15.70 -0.68 -21.65
C PRO A 207 -16.98 -0.42 -20.83
N ARG A 208 -18.10 -1.06 -21.19
CA ARG A 208 -19.34 -0.97 -20.40
C ARG A 208 -19.19 -1.54 -18.99
N PHE A 209 -18.31 -2.54 -18.81
CA PHE A 209 -17.96 -3.07 -17.48
C PHE A 209 -17.30 -2.00 -16.62
N PHE A 210 -16.32 -1.29 -17.18
CA PHE A 210 -15.59 -0.25 -16.44
C PHE A 210 -16.47 0.96 -16.12
N ALA A 211 -17.37 1.33 -17.04
CA ALA A 211 -18.36 2.37 -16.78
C ALA A 211 -19.32 1.98 -15.64
N GLY A 212 -19.82 0.74 -15.65
CA GLY A 212 -20.65 0.21 -14.56
C GLY A 212 -19.90 0.12 -13.23
N ALA A 213 -18.65 -0.34 -13.25
CA ALA A 213 -17.80 -0.40 -12.06
C ALA A 213 -17.49 1.00 -11.49
N LEU A 214 -17.21 1.98 -12.35
CA LEU A 214 -17.05 3.37 -11.95
C LEU A 214 -18.32 3.93 -11.32
N GLY A 215 -19.48 3.68 -11.93
CA GLY A 215 -20.78 4.06 -11.38
C GLY A 215 -21.01 3.45 -9.98
N ALA A 216 -20.76 2.15 -9.82
CA ALA A 216 -20.88 1.47 -8.53
C ALA A 216 -19.90 2.04 -7.49
N PHE A 217 -18.67 2.35 -7.89
CA PHE A 217 -17.69 2.98 -7.02
C PHE A 217 -18.10 4.38 -6.56
N LEU A 218 -18.63 5.20 -7.47
CA LEU A 218 -19.14 6.54 -7.11
C LEU A 218 -20.35 6.46 -6.17
N LEU A 219 -21.25 5.50 -6.39
CA LEU A 219 -22.36 5.24 -5.47
C LEU A 219 -21.87 4.82 -4.08
N LEU A 220 -20.84 3.95 -4.02
CA LEU A 220 -20.22 3.55 -2.75
C LEU A 220 -19.59 4.74 -2.05
N LEU A 221 -18.84 5.59 -2.77
CA LEU A 221 -18.27 6.82 -2.20
C LEU A 221 -19.37 7.75 -1.68
N GLY A 222 -20.45 7.93 -2.42
CA GLY A 222 -21.60 8.71 -1.98
C GLY A 222 -22.24 8.14 -0.70
N ALA A 223 -22.38 6.82 -0.63
CA ALA A 223 -22.92 6.15 0.56
C ALA A 223 -22.00 6.31 1.78
N VAL A 224 -20.68 6.19 1.59
CA VAL A 224 -19.68 6.41 2.65
C VAL A 224 -19.69 7.86 3.12
N ALA A 225 -19.75 8.83 2.19
CA ALA A 225 -19.83 10.24 2.53
C ALA A 225 -21.12 10.58 3.31
N TRP A 226 -22.23 10.01 2.89
CA TRP A 226 -23.52 10.17 3.57
C TRP A 226 -23.50 9.56 4.98
N ASP A 227 -22.99 8.33 5.14
CA ASP A 227 -22.90 7.70 6.45
C ASP A 227 -21.92 8.45 7.39
N THR A 228 -20.82 8.96 6.83
CA THR A 228 -19.85 9.77 7.59
C THR A 228 -20.45 11.12 8.02
N SER A 229 -21.25 11.77 7.18
CA SER A 229 -21.95 13.01 7.58
C SER A 229 -22.96 12.78 8.71
N ARG A 230 -23.71 11.68 8.65
CA ARG A 230 -24.61 11.28 9.75
C ARG A 230 -23.85 10.98 11.05
N TYR A 231 -22.67 10.37 10.94
CA TYR A 231 -21.81 10.16 12.09
C TYR A 231 -21.38 11.48 12.74
N VAL A 232 -20.98 12.48 11.94
CA VAL A 232 -20.63 13.82 12.43
C VAL A 232 -21.81 14.48 13.13
N ASP A 233 -22.99 14.45 12.50
CA ASP A 233 -24.21 15.03 13.08
C ASP A 233 -24.57 14.37 14.41
N TYR A 234 -24.48 13.05 14.50
CA TYR A 234 -24.71 12.31 15.74
C TYR A 234 -23.74 12.72 16.86
N MET A 235 -22.42 12.76 16.55
CA MET A 235 -21.40 13.11 17.55
C MET A 235 -21.57 14.55 18.06
N ARG A 236 -21.91 15.49 17.17
CA ARG A 236 -22.20 16.90 17.55
C ARG A 236 -23.47 17.02 18.38
N ALA A 237 -24.54 16.35 17.98
CA ALA A 237 -25.82 16.41 18.68
C ALA A 237 -25.73 15.88 20.13
N HIS A 238 -24.87 14.89 20.37
CA HIS A 238 -24.70 14.27 21.69
C HIS A 238 -23.48 14.83 22.47
N GLY A 239 -22.81 15.86 21.95
CA GLY A 239 -21.63 16.45 22.60
C GLY A 239 -20.47 15.48 22.80
N LYS A 240 -20.37 14.42 21.94
CA LYS A 240 -19.35 13.38 22.02
C LYS A 240 -18.07 13.79 21.29
N SER A 241 -16.94 13.35 21.81
CA SER A 241 -15.62 13.60 21.21
C SER A 241 -15.24 12.53 20.23
N PHE A 242 -14.82 12.91 19.01
CA PHE A 242 -14.39 11.99 17.96
C PHE A 242 -13.19 11.10 18.37
N SER A 243 -12.35 11.58 19.28
CA SER A 243 -11.14 10.86 19.72
C SER A 243 -11.37 9.98 20.95
N ARG A 244 -12.28 10.36 21.85
CA ARG A 244 -12.52 9.69 23.14
C ARG A 244 -13.66 8.68 23.10
N ASP A 245 -14.77 9.04 22.45
CA ASP A 245 -16.01 8.25 22.45
C ASP A 245 -16.06 7.29 21.24
N LYS A 246 -15.01 6.47 21.09
CA LYS A 246 -14.91 5.48 20.00
C LYS A 246 -15.95 4.38 20.20
N GLY A 247 -16.69 4.05 19.15
CA GLY A 247 -17.76 3.05 19.18
C GLY A 247 -19.15 3.58 19.53
N ALA A 248 -19.25 4.83 19.96
CA ALA A 248 -20.51 5.39 20.43
C ALA A 248 -21.63 5.47 19.36
N TYR A 249 -21.26 5.67 18.11
CA TYR A 249 -22.20 5.65 16.98
C TYR A 249 -22.55 4.21 16.59
N GLU A 250 -21.60 3.30 16.71
CA GLU A 250 -21.80 1.88 16.44
C GLU A 250 -22.84 1.25 17.36
N GLU A 251 -22.85 1.62 18.62
CA GLU A 251 -23.77 1.11 19.61
C GLU A 251 -25.19 1.70 19.48
N SER A 252 -25.30 2.92 19.00
CA SER A 252 -26.56 3.69 19.04
C SER A 252 -27.37 3.66 17.75
N THR A 253 -26.77 3.35 16.60
CA THR A 253 -27.41 3.51 15.29
C THR A 253 -27.59 2.18 14.57
N TRP A 254 -28.86 1.81 14.32
CA TRP A 254 -29.21 0.56 13.67
C TRP A 254 -28.98 0.56 12.15
N PHE A 255 -29.24 1.68 11.48
CA PHE A 255 -29.06 1.80 10.03
C PHE A 255 -27.79 2.57 9.71
N ARG A 256 -26.69 1.83 9.50
CA ARG A 256 -25.37 2.35 9.19
C ARG A 256 -24.63 1.43 8.22
N LEU A 257 -23.61 1.96 7.56
CA LEU A 257 -22.66 1.11 6.84
C LEU A 257 -21.81 0.28 7.85
N PRO A 258 -21.39 -0.92 7.47
CA PRO A 258 -20.54 -1.77 8.30
C PRO A 258 -19.10 -1.23 8.41
N LEU A 259 -18.99 0.06 8.73
CA LEU A 259 -17.73 0.76 9.01
C LEU A 259 -17.60 0.95 10.52
N HIS A 260 -16.39 0.82 11.01
CA HIS A 260 -16.06 1.16 12.39
C HIS A 260 -15.83 2.66 12.57
N ASP A 261 -16.12 3.21 13.73
CA ASP A 261 -15.95 4.63 14.02
C ASP A 261 -14.51 5.11 13.78
N TYR A 262 -13.50 4.25 14.04
CA TYR A 262 -12.11 4.59 13.74
C TYR A 262 -11.84 4.77 12.22
N GLN A 263 -12.58 4.07 11.36
CA GLN A 263 -12.46 4.23 9.90
C GLN A 263 -13.09 5.53 9.44
N ARG A 264 -14.26 5.89 10.02
CA ARG A 264 -14.90 7.19 9.81
C ARG A 264 -14.00 8.34 10.24
N ASN A 265 -13.41 8.22 11.44
CA ASN A 265 -12.48 9.21 11.96
C ASN A 265 -11.24 9.39 11.07
N ARG A 266 -10.72 8.32 10.45
CA ARG A 266 -9.63 8.46 9.47
C ARG A 266 -10.03 9.25 8.24
N ILE A 267 -11.25 9.04 7.73
CA ILE A 267 -11.78 9.82 6.59
C ILE A 267 -11.91 11.30 7.00
N LEU A 268 -12.48 11.56 8.17
CA LEU A 268 -12.67 12.91 8.68
C LEU A 268 -11.35 13.62 8.96
N SER A 269 -10.39 12.94 9.59
CA SER A 269 -9.06 13.49 9.85
C SER A 269 -8.27 13.77 8.57
N PHE A 270 -8.57 13.05 7.48
CA PHE A 270 -7.99 13.35 6.18
C PHE A 270 -8.56 14.63 5.57
N VAL A 271 -9.87 14.87 5.75
CA VAL A 271 -10.56 16.05 5.20
C VAL A 271 -10.27 17.31 6.03
N ASN A 272 -10.39 17.20 7.37
CA ASN A 272 -10.13 18.31 8.29
C ASN A 272 -9.45 17.79 9.58
N PRO A 273 -8.10 17.66 9.58
CA PRO A 273 -7.36 17.10 10.69
C PRO A 273 -7.48 17.96 11.97
N ASP A 274 -7.63 19.27 11.81
CA ASP A 274 -7.65 20.21 12.94
C ASP A 274 -8.92 20.11 13.79
N GLU A 275 -10.04 19.75 13.16
CA GLU A 275 -11.33 19.62 13.82
C GLU A 275 -11.53 18.23 14.44
N TYR A 276 -11.15 17.18 13.72
CA TYR A 276 -11.56 15.81 14.09
C TYR A 276 -10.53 15.05 14.92
N ASP A 277 -9.24 15.33 14.75
CA ASP A 277 -8.19 14.69 15.55
C ASP A 277 -6.94 15.58 15.73
N PRO A 278 -7.06 16.73 16.42
CA PRO A 278 -5.98 17.72 16.52
C PRO A 278 -4.72 17.20 17.23
N ASN A 279 -4.87 16.19 18.11
CA ASN A 279 -3.78 15.67 18.95
C ASN A 279 -3.27 14.28 18.53
N GLY A 280 -3.88 13.64 17.53
CA GLY A 280 -3.51 12.32 17.06
C GLY A 280 -2.99 12.32 15.61
N ILE A 281 -3.78 11.78 14.70
CA ILE A 281 -3.44 11.72 13.27
C ILE A 281 -3.28 13.13 12.69
N GLY A 282 -4.13 14.08 13.08
CA GLY A 282 -4.07 15.48 12.66
C GLY A 282 -2.77 16.15 13.07
N TRP A 283 -2.28 15.91 14.30
CA TRP A 283 -0.98 16.41 14.74
C TRP A 283 0.15 15.89 13.84
N ASN A 284 0.18 14.60 13.61
CA ASN A 284 1.21 13.97 12.76
C ASN A 284 1.19 14.51 11.34
N GLN A 285 0.00 14.70 10.76
CA GLN A 285 -0.17 15.28 9.43
C GLN A 285 0.31 16.73 9.39
N ARG A 286 -0.01 17.53 10.40
CA ARG A 286 0.45 18.92 10.51
C ARG A 286 1.98 18.99 10.62
N GLN A 287 2.61 18.16 11.46
CA GLN A 287 4.06 18.11 11.58
C GLN A 287 4.72 17.68 10.26
N SER A 288 4.10 16.76 9.53
CA SER A 288 4.55 16.37 8.20
C SER A 288 4.48 17.55 7.21
N LEU A 289 3.38 18.31 7.20
CA LEU A 289 3.25 19.50 6.35
C LEU A 289 4.24 20.60 6.72
N ILE A 290 4.49 20.81 8.02
CA ILE A 290 5.51 21.77 8.50
C ILE A 290 6.90 21.32 8.04
N SER A 291 7.21 20.02 8.17
CA SER A 291 8.47 19.44 7.73
C SER A 291 8.68 19.68 6.21
N VAL A 292 7.67 19.32 5.42
CA VAL A 292 7.66 19.55 3.97
C VAL A 292 7.83 21.04 3.63
N GLY A 293 7.09 21.93 4.28
CA GLY A 293 7.13 23.38 4.04
C GLY A 293 8.44 24.01 4.48
N SER A 294 9.04 23.53 5.58
CA SER A 294 10.28 24.08 6.15
C SER A 294 11.52 23.79 5.29
N GLY A 295 11.47 22.79 4.41
CA GLY A 295 12.57 22.50 3.47
C GLY A 295 12.72 23.56 2.37
N GLY A 296 11.67 24.31 2.07
CA GLY A 296 11.70 25.35 1.03
C GLY A 296 12.12 24.82 -0.35
N VAL A 297 12.75 25.66 -1.14
CA VAL A 297 13.18 25.33 -2.52
C VAL A 297 14.50 24.54 -2.53
N SER A 298 15.40 24.80 -1.58
CA SER A 298 16.76 24.23 -1.56
C SER A 298 16.96 23.05 -0.63
N GLY A 299 15.98 22.77 0.26
CA GLY A 299 16.15 21.86 1.38
C GLY A 299 17.06 22.45 2.46
N LYS A 300 17.09 21.81 3.64
CA LYS A 300 17.98 22.22 4.76
C LYS A 300 19.36 21.58 4.70
N GLY A 301 19.53 20.54 3.96
CA GLY A 301 20.72 19.69 3.91
C GLY A 301 20.46 18.30 4.48
N TRP A 302 21.18 17.31 3.96
CA TRP A 302 21.08 15.95 4.42
C TRP A 302 21.52 15.83 5.89
N THR A 303 20.71 15.17 6.69
CA THR A 303 20.83 15.07 8.15
C THR A 303 20.61 16.38 8.94
N GLU A 304 20.18 17.47 8.30
CA GLU A 304 19.93 18.76 8.94
C GLU A 304 18.45 19.09 9.12
N GLY A 305 17.58 18.11 8.89
CA GLY A 305 16.12 18.22 9.07
C GLY A 305 15.74 18.43 10.54
N THR A 306 15.34 19.63 10.92
CA THR A 306 15.04 19.99 12.32
C THR A 306 13.82 19.26 12.87
N GLN A 307 12.79 19.00 12.04
CA GLN A 307 11.57 18.31 12.48
C GLN A 307 11.85 16.84 12.85
N ALA A 308 12.67 16.16 12.06
CA ALA A 308 13.09 14.80 12.34
C ALA A 308 14.05 14.74 13.55
N GLN A 309 15.03 15.65 13.64
CA GLN A 309 16.02 15.66 14.71
C GLN A 309 15.42 16.03 16.07
N LEU A 310 14.54 17.03 16.13
CA LEU A 310 13.87 17.43 17.37
C LEU A 310 12.78 16.45 17.82
N GLY A 311 12.42 15.48 16.95
CA GLY A 311 11.44 14.45 17.26
C GLY A 311 9.98 14.92 17.20
N TYR A 312 9.71 15.99 16.45
CA TYR A 312 8.35 16.43 16.14
C TYR A 312 7.64 15.44 15.20
N LEU A 313 8.38 14.79 14.30
CA LEU A 313 7.88 13.61 13.59
C LEU A 313 7.91 12.40 14.53
N PRO A 314 6.89 11.50 14.48
CA PRO A 314 6.83 10.33 15.36
C PRO A 314 8.06 9.44 15.16
N ARG A 315 8.94 9.35 16.16
CA ARG A 315 10.24 8.65 16.06
C ARG A 315 10.14 7.19 15.66
N SER A 316 9.04 6.52 16.03
CA SER A 316 8.81 5.10 15.72
C SER A 316 8.49 4.83 14.25
N VAL A 317 7.99 5.82 13.51
CA VAL A 317 7.50 5.69 12.13
C VAL A 317 8.07 6.74 11.17
N ALA A 318 8.98 7.60 11.63
CA ALA A 318 9.61 8.64 10.82
C ALA A 318 10.34 8.04 9.59
N HIS A 319 10.99 6.90 9.77
CA HIS A 319 11.71 6.18 8.72
C HIS A 319 10.80 5.39 7.74
N ASN A 320 9.51 5.30 8.01
CA ASN A 320 8.52 4.59 7.19
C ASN A 320 7.48 5.56 6.64
N ASP A 321 6.43 5.85 7.45
CA ASP A 321 5.26 6.59 7.01
C ASP A 321 5.56 8.07 6.73
N PHE A 322 6.60 8.63 7.37
CA PHE A 322 6.99 10.05 7.25
C PHE A 322 8.30 10.26 6.50
N ILE A 323 8.84 9.24 5.84
CA ILE A 323 10.11 9.33 5.11
C ILE A 323 10.09 10.41 4.02
N PHE A 324 8.93 10.63 3.39
CA PHE A 324 8.75 11.69 2.41
C PHE A 324 8.88 13.09 3.05
N ALA A 325 8.35 13.27 4.26
CA ALA A 325 8.46 14.52 5.00
C ALA A 325 9.92 14.80 5.39
N VAL A 326 10.66 13.79 5.85
CA VAL A 326 12.10 13.89 6.13
C VAL A 326 12.88 14.27 4.88
N ARG A 327 12.63 13.53 3.76
CA ARG A 327 13.28 13.83 2.49
C ARG A 327 13.01 15.24 2.01
N SER A 328 11.77 15.70 2.11
CA SER A 328 11.36 17.01 1.63
C SER A 328 11.91 18.15 2.47
N GLU A 329 12.17 17.92 3.76
CA GLU A 329 12.84 18.87 4.63
C GLU A 329 14.33 19.00 4.30
N GLU A 330 14.99 17.89 4.03
CA GLU A 330 16.44 17.82 3.82
C GLU A 330 16.85 18.11 2.38
N HIS A 331 16.05 17.73 1.41
CA HIS A 331 16.37 17.83 -0.01
C HIS A 331 15.30 18.58 -0.79
N THR A 332 15.71 19.24 -1.86
CA THR A 332 14.77 19.92 -2.78
C THR A 332 13.68 18.98 -3.28
N SER A 333 12.46 19.46 -3.30
CA SER A 333 11.33 18.80 -3.94
C SER A 333 10.77 19.74 -5.00
N GLU A 334 11.01 19.45 -6.28
CA GLU A 334 10.49 20.26 -7.40
C GLU A 334 8.97 20.38 -7.39
N LEU A 335 8.27 19.35 -6.88
CA LEU A 335 6.82 19.37 -6.69
C LEU A 335 6.37 20.38 -5.62
N GLN A 336 7.20 20.66 -4.62
CA GLN A 336 6.91 21.66 -3.59
C GLN A 336 7.06 23.09 -4.14
N SER A 337 8.07 23.34 -4.97
CA SER A 337 8.27 24.64 -5.58
C SER A 337 7.08 25.06 -6.43
N LEU A 338 6.48 24.14 -7.18
CA LEU A 338 5.27 24.38 -7.97
C LEU A 338 4.04 24.66 -7.10
N ALA A 339 3.78 23.84 -6.09
CA ALA A 339 2.66 24.03 -5.15
C ALA A 339 2.80 25.31 -4.35
N TYR A 340 4.02 25.64 -3.89
CA TYR A 340 4.31 26.88 -3.16
C TYR A 340 4.18 28.12 -4.05
N LEU A 341 4.63 28.05 -5.31
CA LEU A 341 4.46 29.11 -6.32
C LEU A 341 2.98 29.37 -6.60
N VAL A 342 2.19 28.31 -6.77
CA VAL A 342 0.73 28.42 -6.99
C VAL A 342 0.03 28.99 -5.74
N CYS A 343 0.36 28.55 -4.55
CA CYS A 343 -0.19 29.11 -3.30
C CYS A 343 0.21 30.59 -3.11
N ARG A 344 1.46 30.95 -3.40
CA ARG A 344 1.94 32.33 -3.31
C ARG A 344 1.26 33.23 -4.33
N LEU A 345 1.13 32.78 -5.58
CA LEU A 345 0.40 33.50 -6.64
C LEU A 345 -1.09 33.68 -6.33
N LEU A 346 -1.71 32.74 -5.63
CA LEU A 346 -3.10 32.84 -5.18
C LEU A 346 -3.27 33.77 -3.98
N LEU A 347 -2.25 33.89 -3.11
CA LEU A 347 -2.25 34.80 -1.97
C LEU A 347 -1.92 36.25 -2.36
N GLU A 348 -1.07 36.45 -3.37
CA GLU A 348 -0.74 37.78 -3.92
C GLU A 348 -1.86 38.39 -4.79
N LYS A 349 -2.88 37.61 -5.13
CA LYS A 349 -4.08 38.08 -5.86
C LYS A 349 -5.24 38.53 -4.97
N LYS A 350 -5.07 38.56 -3.67
CA LYS A 350 -6.00 39.17 -2.68
C LYS A 350 -5.40 40.47 -2.15
#